data_05547e3d0980ec989145ea1f9c73cc25
#
_entry.id   05547e3d0980ec989145ea1f9c73cc25
#
_cell.length_a   1.000
_cell.length_b   1.000
_cell.length_c   1.000
_cell.angle_alpha   90.00
_cell.angle_beta   90.00
_cell.angle_gamma   90.00
#
_symmetry.space_group_name_H-M   'P 1'
#
loop_
_entity.id
_entity.type
_entity.pdbx_description
1 polymer ?
#
loop_
_entity_poly.entity_id
_entity_poly.type
_entity_poly.pdbx_seq_one_letter_code
_entity_poly.pdbx_strand_id
1 'polypeptide(L)'
;MDGDGYEEIYILNTDTYSGQKKYTDRLLDIDRELFDLFELDRNQYYLNLTAGRSVICVDRKGDGNYGFYVANYGGPTRFYEMRDNIIVDVATDLNIDRLTGGRAAVSGHIVSDRVDIFAANERGPNFLYENDRGNFVDRALEFNLQDVFQNGRGTSLADVL
;
A
#
# COMPACT_ATOMS: atom_id res chain seq x y z
N MET A 1 -12.02 -1.00 -6.99
CA MET A 1 -10.87 -0.40 -7.70
C MET A 1 -11.23 0.12 -9.08
N ASP A 2 -11.96 -0.64 -9.86
CA ASP A 2 -12.40 -0.25 -11.21
C ASP A 2 -13.76 0.48 -11.26
N GLY A 3 -14.49 0.50 -10.15
CA GLY A 3 -15.73 1.23 -9.98
C GLY A 3 -16.97 0.50 -10.47
N ASP A 4 -16.91 -0.81 -10.69
CA ASP A 4 -18.04 -1.62 -11.15
C ASP A 4 -19.04 -1.96 -10.03
N GLY A 5 -18.70 -1.70 -8.76
CA GLY A 5 -19.54 -1.91 -7.58
C GLY A 5 -19.28 -3.23 -6.86
N TYR A 6 -18.28 -4.00 -7.28
CA TYR A 6 -17.80 -5.19 -6.61
C TYR A 6 -16.40 -4.95 -6.03
N GLU A 7 -16.00 -5.77 -5.07
CA GLU A 7 -14.71 -5.64 -4.39
C GLU A 7 -13.66 -6.56 -5.03
N GLU A 8 -12.51 -6.01 -5.37
CA GLU A 8 -11.36 -6.78 -5.80
C GLU A 8 -10.56 -7.30 -4.58
N ILE A 9 -9.93 -8.45 -4.75
CA ILE A 9 -9.09 -9.07 -3.72
C ILE A 9 -7.62 -8.99 -4.13
N TYR A 10 -6.82 -8.21 -3.38
CA TYR A 10 -5.37 -8.21 -3.53
C TYR A 10 -4.75 -9.31 -2.68
N ILE A 11 -4.03 -10.23 -3.30
CA ILE A 11 -3.27 -11.29 -2.63
C ILE A 11 -1.79 -10.95 -2.68
N LEU A 12 -1.26 -10.61 -1.51
CA LEU A 12 0.15 -10.30 -1.32
C LEU A 12 0.96 -11.58 -1.17
N ASN A 13 1.76 -11.92 -2.16
CA ASN A 13 2.65 -13.08 -2.12
C ASN A 13 4.02 -12.73 -1.55
N THR A 14 4.59 -13.68 -0.79
CA THR A 14 5.96 -13.59 -0.32
C THR A 14 6.55 -15.00 -0.22
N ASP A 15 7.54 -15.29 -1.02
CA ASP A 15 8.29 -16.56 -1.05
C ASP A 15 9.74 -16.38 -0.59
N THR A 16 10.11 -15.17 -0.20
CA THR A 16 11.44 -14.81 0.27
C THR A 16 11.37 -13.84 1.46
N TYR A 17 12.44 -13.81 2.25
CA TYR A 17 12.49 -12.91 3.39
C TYR A 17 12.63 -11.44 2.98
N SER A 18 13.39 -11.13 1.93
CA SER A 18 13.58 -9.76 1.46
C SER A 18 14.02 -9.72 0.00
N GLY A 19 13.84 -8.56 -0.65
CA GLY A 19 14.26 -8.35 -2.01
C GLY A 19 13.36 -9.05 -3.02
N GLN A 20 13.94 -9.51 -4.12
CA GLN A 20 13.18 -10.07 -5.24
C GLN A 20 12.57 -11.43 -4.91
N LYS A 21 11.28 -11.58 -5.20
CA LYS A 21 10.50 -12.82 -5.07
C LYS A 21 10.28 -13.49 -6.42
N LYS A 22 9.94 -14.77 -6.39
CA LYS A 22 9.72 -15.60 -7.58
C LYS A 22 8.31 -15.40 -8.16
N TYR A 23 7.30 -15.30 -7.28
CA TYR A 23 5.90 -15.19 -7.67
C TYR A 23 5.39 -13.79 -7.40
N THR A 24 4.68 -13.22 -8.38
CA THR A 24 4.04 -11.90 -8.25
C THR A 24 2.87 -11.93 -7.26
N ASP A 25 2.40 -10.76 -6.87
CA ASP A 25 1.11 -10.62 -6.21
C ASP A 25 -0.02 -10.90 -7.22
N ARG A 26 -1.24 -11.07 -6.71
CA ARG A 26 -2.43 -11.25 -7.52
C ARG A 26 -3.46 -10.19 -7.15
N LEU A 27 -4.20 -9.71 -8.15
CA LEU A 27 -5.35 -8.85 -7.96
C LEU A 27 -6.54 -9.45 -8.66
N LEU A 28 -7.43 -10.03 -7.87
CA LEU A 28 -8.57 -10.80 -8.35
C LEU A 28 -9.80 -9.92 -8.46
N ASP A 29 -10.36 -9.87 -9.65
CA ASP A 29 -11.70 -9.41 -9.91
C ASP A 29 -12.66 -10.60 -9.80
N ILE A 30 -13.79 -10.43 -9.12
CA ILE A 30 -14.75 -11.49 -8.79
C ILE A 30 -16.19 -11.23 -9.29
N ASP A 31 -16.40 -10.19 -10.12
CA ASP A 31 -17.75 -9.80 -10.57
C ASP A 31 -18.50 -10.97 -11.26
N ARG A 32 -17.90 -11.62 -12.24
CA ARG A 32 -18.56 -12.67 -13.02
C ARG A 32 -17.82 -14.00 -13.03
N GLU A 33 -16.53 -13.93 -13.20
CA GLU A 33 -15.61 -15.05 -13.14
C GLU A 33 -14.37 -14.58 -12.39
N LEU A 34 -13.77 -15.46 -11.59
CA LEU A 34 -12.53 -15.15 -10.89
C LEU A 34 -11.42 -14.92 -11.92
N PHE A 35 -10.96 -13.68 -12.03
CA PHE A 35 -9.93 -13.27 -12.98
C PHE A 35 -8.80 -12.49 -12.29
N ASP A 36 -7.56 -12.80 -12.65
CA ASP A 36 -6.42 -12.04 -12.13
C ASP A 36 -6.07 -10.88 -13.07
N LEU A 37 -6.33 -9.66 -12.62
CA LEU A 37 -6.06 -8.45 -13.38
C LEU A 37 -4.57 -8.27 -13.73
N PHE A 38 -3.66 -8.85 -12.94
CA PHE A 38 -2.23 -8.85 -13.26
C PHE A 38 -1.83 -9.81 -14.38
N GLU A 39 -2.71 -10.74 -14.80
CA GLU A 39 -2.47 -11.58 -15.98
C GLU A 39 -2.70 -10.86 -17.31
N LEU A 40 -3.34 -9.69 -17.30
CA LEU A 40 -3.52 -8.88 -18.50
C LEU A 40 -2.20 -8.25 -18.95
N ASP A 41 -1.87 -8.35 -20.24
CA ASP A 41 -0.63 -7.81 -20.83
C ASP A 41 -0.40 -6.33 -20.46
N ARG A 42 -1.47 -5.52 -20.45
CA ARG A 42 -1.41 -4.10 -20.13
C ARG A 42 -0.98 -3.81 -18.69
N ASN A 43 -1.11 -4.78 -17.77
CA ASN A 43 -0.80 -4.65 -16.35
C ASN A 43 0.55 -5.27 -15.97
N GLN A 44 1.21 -6.00 -16.87
CA GLN A 44 2.48 -6.70 -16.61
C GLN A 44 3.65 -5.77 -16.25
N TYR A 45 3.57 -4.50 -16.63
CA TYR A 45 4.64 -3.54 -16.35
C TYR A 45 4.78 -3.19 -14.86
N TYR A 46 3.68 -3.28 -14.11
CA TYR A 46 3.63 -2.84 -12.71
C TYR A 46 3.59 -3.98 -11.68
N LEU A 47 3.95 -5.18 -12.07
CA LEU A 47 3.98 -6.33 -11.16
C LEU A 47 4.87 -6.09 -9.94
N ASN A 48 4.38 -6.44 -8.75
CA ASN A 48 5.20 -6.42 -7.53
C ASN A 48 6.07 -7.68 -7.45
N LEU A 49 7.34 -7.54 -7.78
CA LEU A 49 8.35 -8.60 -7.68
C LEU A 49 9.20 -8.48 -6.41
N THR A 50 8.77 -7.68 -5.43
CA THR A 50 9.47 -7.53 -4.15
C THR A 50 8.72 -8.28 -3.05
N ALA A 51 9.45 -8.78 -2.06
CA ALA A 51 8.89 -9.46 -0.88
C ALA A 51 7.91 -8.54 -0.14
N GLY A 52 6.62 -8.75 -0.34
CA GLY A 52 5.56 -8.00 0.30
C GLY A 52 5.34 -8.42 1.75
N ARG A 53 4.90 -7.49 2.60
CA ARG A 53 4.67 -7.72 4.03
C ARG A 53 3.30 -7.29 4.52
N SER A 54 2.75 -6.24 3.93
CA SER A 54 1.42 -5.74 4.27
C SER A 54 0.81 -5.07 3.05
N VAL A 55 -0.50 -5.20 2.92
CA VAL A 55 -1.29 -4.48 1.92
C VAL A 55 -2.51 -3.89 2.61
N ILE A 56 -2.86 -2.67 2.26
CA ILE A 56 -4.05 -1.96 2.76
C ILE A 56 -4.75 -1.24 1.62
N CYS A 57 -6.07 -1.10 1.75
CA CYS A 57 -6.89 -0.30 0.84
C CYS A 57 -6.90 1.16 1.29
N VAL A 58 -6.84 2.10 0.35
CA VAL A 58 -6.82 3.53 0.63
C VAL A 58 -7.62 4.29 -0.43
N ASP A 59 -8.71 4.91 -0.03
CA ASP A 59 -9.39 5.93 -0.84
C ASP A 59 -8.74 7.29 -0.59
N ARG A 60 -7.64 7.57 -1.30
CA ARG A 60 -6.88 8.80 -1.06
C ARG A 60 -7.57 10.06 -1.56
N LYS A 61 -8.48 9.95 -2.53
CA LYS A 61 -9.20 11.09 -3.10
C LYS A 61 -10.53 11.37 -2.42
N GLY A 62 -11.07 10.38 -1.69
CA GLY A 62 -12.40 10.45 -1.09
C GLY A 62 -13.52 10.39 -2.14
N ASP A 63 -13.27 9.68 -3.24
CA ASP A 63 -14.21 9.55 -4.36
C ASP A 63 -14.80 8.14 -4.50
N GLY A 64 -14.50 7.24 -3.53
CA GLY A 64 -14.95 5.86 -3.52
C GLY A 64 -14.07 4.92 -4.34
N ASN A 65 -13.03 5.43 -5.01
CA ASN A 65 -12.07 4.61 -5.75
C ASN A 65 -10.85 4.28 -4.89
N TYR A 66 -10.78 3.03 -4.48
CA TYR A 66 -9.71 2.53 -3.62
C TYR A 66 -8.48 2.15 -4.44
N GLY A 67 -7.30 2.53 -3.92
CA GLY A 67 -6.01 1.99 -4.32
C GLY A 67 -5.47 1.03 -3.28
N PHE A 68 -4.34 0.36 -3.59
CA PHE A 68 -3.64 -0.55 -2.68
C PHE A 68 -2.24 -0.02 -2.37
N TYR A 69 -1.98 0.30 -1.10
CA TYR A 69 -0.63 0.54 -0.62
C TYR A 69 0.00 -0.79 -0.22
N VAL A 70 1.19 -1.09 -0.75
CA VAL A 70 1.93 -2.32 -0.51
C VAL A 70 3.25 -2.01 0.17
N ALA A 71 3.40 -2.45 1.41
CA ALA A 71 4.66 -2.38 2.15
C ALA A 71 5.54 -3.57 1.76
N ASN A 72 6.69 -3.28 1.16
CA ASN A 72 7.68 -4.26 0.75
C ASN A 72 8.89 -4.29 1.69
N TYR A 73 9.59 -5.41 1.75
CA TYR A 73 10.84 -5.56 2.49
C TYR A 73 12.03 -5.73 1.54
N GLY A 74 12.97 -4.77 1.59
CA GLY A 74 14.15 -4.79 0.72
C GLY A 74 13.86 -4.38 -0.73
N GLY A 75 12.82 -3.60 -0.94
CA GLY A 75 12.44 -2.95 -2.18
C GLY A 75 11.47 -1.79 -1.94
N PRO A 76 11.14 -1.01 -2.97
CA PRO A 76 10.27 0.14 -2.81
C PRO A 76 8.85 -0.28 -2.45
N THR A 77 8.18 0.52 -1.64
CA THR A 77 6.74 0.43 -1.44
C THR A 77 6.01 0.73 -2.75
N ARG A 78 4.79 0.22 -2.90
CA ARG A 78 3.94 0.45 -4.07
C ARG A 78 2.63 1.09 -3.66
N PHE A 79 2.04 1.82 -4.60
CA PHE A 79 0.66 2.30 -4.47
C PHE A 79 -0.05 2.11 -5.82
N TYR A 80 -0.94 1.14 -5.87
CA TYR A 80 -1.66 0.80 -7.09
C TYR A 80 -2.99 1.51 -7.19
N GLU A 81 -3.24 2.13 -8.34
CA GLU A 81 -4.54 2.68 -8.73
C GLU A 81 -4.95 2.13 -10.10
N MET A 82 -6.25 2.14 -10.37
CA MET A 82 -6.78 1.93 -11.72
C MET A 82 -6.87 3.28 -12.45
N ARG A 83 -6.29 3.36 -13.63
CA ARG A 83 -6.39 4.51 -14.54
C ARG A 83 -6.68 4.00 -15.95
N ASP A 84 -7.78 4.41 -16.54
CA ASP A 84 -8.17 3.98 -17.90
C ASP A 84 -8.13 2.44 -18.08
N ASN A 85 -8.63 1.70 -17.12
CA ASN A 85 -8.60 0.23 -17.06
C ASN A 85 -7.18 -0.39 -17.06
N ILE A 86 -6.18 0.37 -16.63
CA ILE A 86 -4.80 -0.09 -16.44
C ILE A 86 -4.43 0.08 -14.97
N ILE A 87 -3.85 -0.96 -14.37
CA ILE A 87 -3.25 -0.87 -13.04
C ILE A 87 -1.93 -0.12 -13.16
N VAL A 88 -1.79 0.98 -12.43
CA VAL A 88 -0.57 1.78 -12.40
C VAL A 88 -0.03 1.90 -10.99
N ASP A 89 1.29 1.86 -10.84
CA ASP A 89 1.95 2.19 -9.59
C ASP A 89 2.23 3.69 -9.54
N VAL A 90 1.59 4.38 -8.62
CA VAL A 90 1.71 5.83 -8.44
C VAL A 90 2.54 6.22 -7.22
N ALA A 91 3.21 5.27 -6.57
CA ALA A 91 3.96 5.53 -5.33
C ALA A 91 5.05 6.60 -5.51
N THR A 92 5.73 6.60 -6.65
CA THR A 92 6.75 7.61 -6.99
C THR A 92 6.13 9.00 -7.17
N ASP A 93 5.01 9.09 -7.87
CA ASP A 93 4.29 10.36 -8.08
C ASP A 93 3.82 10.96 -6.74
N LEU A 94 3.48 10.09 -5.78
CA LEU A 94 3.02 10.46 -4.45
C LEU A 94 4.17 10.64 -3.44
N ASN A 95 5.42 10.43 -3.86
CA ASN A 95 6.62 10.50 -3.02
C ASN A 95 6.57 9.57 -1.78
N ILE A 96 5.99 8.37 -1.96
CA ILE A 96 5.88 7.34 -0.91
C ILE A 96 6.56 6.02 -1.31
N ASP A 97 7.31 5.97 -2.39
CA ASP A 97 8.07 4.81 -2.91
C ASP A 97 9.34 4.52 -2.10
N ARG A 98 9.20 4.34 -0.78
CA ARG A 98 10.33 4.18 0.12
C ARG A 98 10.97 2.78 0.04
N LEU A 99 12.29 2.74 -0.08
CA LEU A 99 13.06 1.51 0.07
C LEU A 99 13.28 1.25 1.57
N THR A 100 12.51 0.37 2.15
CA THR A 100 12.46 0.17 3.59
C THR A 100 12.38 -1.30 4.00
N GLY A 101 12.45 -1.52 5.31
CA GLY A 101 12.07 -2.80 5.94
C GLY A 101 10.58 -2.84 6.27
N GLY A 102 9.71 -2.54 5.31
CA GLY A 102 8.26 -2.49 5.53
C GLY A 102 7.74 -3.77 6.17
N ARG A 103 6.90 -3.65 7.20
CA ARG A 103 6.33 -4.78 7.94
C ARG A 103 4.84 -4.75 8.05
N ALA A 104 4.28 -3.62 8.41
CA ALA A 104 2.86 -3.47 8.60
C ALA A 104 2.41 -2.10 8.12
N ALA A 105 1.17 -2.00 7.68
CA ALA A 105 0.53 -0.74 7.38
C ALA A 105 -0.91 -0.76 7.87
N VAL A 106 -1.43 0.39 8.21
CA VAL A 106 -2.84 0.63 8.50
C VAL A 106 -3.27 1.93 7.86
N SER A 107 -4.54 2.02 7.50
CA SER A 107 -5.16 3.23 6.95
C SER A 107 -6.38 3.64 7.78
N GLY A 108 -6.61 4.93 7.88
CA GLY A 108 -7.74 5.50 8.62
C GLY A 108 -7.61 7.00 8.77
N HIS A 109 -8.56 7.64 9.44
CA HIS A 109 -8.51 9.05 9.79
C HIS A 109 -7.61 9.22 11.02
N ILE A 110 -6.30 9.34 10.81
CA ILE A 110 -5.31 9.34 11.91
C ILE A 110 -5.04 10.78 12.38
N VAL A 111 -4.67 11.66 11.46
CA VAL A 111 -4.33 13.06 11.75
C VAL A 111 -5.05 14.05 10.84
N SER A 112 -5.70 13.57 9.79
CA SER A 112 -6.51 14.38 8.88
C SER A 112 -7.98 13.91 8.85
N ASP A 113 -8.83 14.66 8.16
CA ASP A 113 -10.22 14.28 7.85
C ASP A 113 -10.32 13.34 6.63
N ARG A 114 -9.20 12.82 6.16
CA ARG A 114 -9.08 11.89 5.04
C ARG A 114 -8.40 10.60 5.48
N VAL A 115 -8.31 9.64 4.57
CA VAL A 115 -7.65 8.37 4.87
C VAL A 115 -6.13 8.56 4.79
N ASP A 116 -5.49 8.60 5.95
CA ASP A 116 -4.05 8.62 6.15
C ASP A 116 -3.47 7.20 6.14
N ILE A 117 -2.15 7.07 6.06
CA ILE A 117 -1.45 5.79 6.14
C ILE A 117 -0.41 5.85 7.26
N PHE A 118 -0.42 4.87 8.16
CA PHE A 118 0.72 4.63 9.04
C PHE A 118 1.43 3.35 8.60
N ALA A 119 2.73 3.45 8.28
CA ALA A 119 3.57 2.35 7.84
C ALA A 119 4.70 2.08 8.83
N ALA A 120 4.67 0.90 9.45
CA ALA A 120 5.69 0.45 10.38
C ALA A 120 6.80 -0.32 9.68
N ASN A 121 8.03 -0.07 10.10
CA ASN A 121 9.21 -0.66 9.51
C ASN A 121 10.03 -1.46 10.53
N GLU A 122 10.73 -2.46 10.02
CA GLU A 122 11.85 -3.11 10.67
C GLU A 122 13.13 -2.49 10.13
N ARG A 123 14.01 -2.01 11.00
CA ARG A 123 15.27 -1.35 10.63
C ARG A 123 15.06 -0.05 9.84
N GLY A 124 14.55 0.95 10.48
CA GLY A 124 14.37 2.28 9.89
C GLY A 124 13.12 2.97 10.44
N PRO A 125 12.93 4.24 10.09
CA PRO A 125 11.82 5.01 10.61
C PRO A 125 10.48 4.46 10.15
N ASN A 126 9.47 4.56 11.01
CA ASN A 126 8.09 4.47 10.60
C ASN A 126 7.69 5.73 9.83
N PHE A 127 6.64 5.63 9.02
CA PHE A 127 6.06 6.77 8.31
C PHE A 127 4.61 6.99 8.74
N LEU A 128 4.24 8.25 8.87
CA LEU A 128 2.85 8.70 9.00
C LEU A 128 2.56 9.60 7.80
N TYR A 129 1.92 9.08 6.80
CA TYR A 129 1.53 9.82 5.61
C TYR A 129 0.17 10.46 5.82
N GLU A 130 0.18 11.76 6.17
CA GLU A 130 -1.03 12.60 6.18
C GLU A 130 -1.53 12.78 4.75
N ASN A 131 -2.81 12.58 4.54
CA ASN A 131 -3.45 12.77 3.24
C ASN A 131 -3.86 14.23 3.04
N ASP A 132 -3.04 15.00 2.33
CA ASP A 132 -3.38 16.35 1.89
C ASP A 132 -4.02 16.32 0.49
N ARG A 133 -5.34 16.18 0.45
CA ARG A 133 -6.17 16.21 -0.78
C ARG A 133 -5.72 15.21 -1.86
N GLY A 134 -5.38 14.01 -1.44
CA GLY A 134 -4.94 12.94 -2.31
C GLY A 134 -3.43 12.88 -2.55
N ASN A 135 -2.65 13.80 -1.97
CA ASN A 135 -1.20 13.70 -1.87
C ASN A 135 -0.81 13.30 -0.45
N PHE A 136 0.39 12.78 -0.28
CA PHE A 136 0.86 12.35 1.03
C PHE A 136 2.05 13.18 1.51
N VAL A 137 1.99 13.56 2.79
CA VAL A 137 3.07 14.26 3.49
C VAL A 137 3.46 13.43 4.71
N ASP A 138 4.74 13.08 4.82
CA ASP A 138 5.22 12.34 5.99
C ASP A 138 5.32 13.26 7.22
N ARG A 139 4.53 12.93 8.25
CA ARG A 139 4.46 13.63 9.54
C ARG A 139 5.02 12.83 10.70
N ALA A 140 5.64 11.68 10.46
CA ALA A 140 6.09 10.80 11.54
C ALA A 140 7.05 11.50 12.51
N LEU A 141 7.94 12.36 12.01
CA LEU A 141 8.86 13.13 12.87
C LEU A 141 8.10 14.12 13.76
N GLU A 142 7.15 14.85 13.21
CA GLU A 142 6.35 15.86 13.91
C GLU A 142 5.54 15.25 15.06
N PHE A 143 4.97 14.08 14.84
CA PHE A 143 4.18 13.33 15.83
C PHE A 143 5.03 12.40 16.72
N ASN A 144 6.36 12.40 16.55
CA ASN A 144 7.28 11.53 17.30
C ASN A 144 6.97 10.02 17.14
N LEU A 145 6.57 9.62 15.93
CA LEU A 145 6.17 8.24 15.58
C LEU A 145 7.23 7.49 14.78
N GLN A 146 8.38 8.08 14.48
CA GLN A 146 9.42 7.46 13.66
C GLN A 146 9.99 6.17 14.25
N ASP A 147 10.16 6.12 15.57
CA ASP A 147 10.66 4.95 16.33
C ASP A 147 11.85 4.23 15.65
N VAL A 148 12.87 4.99 15.28
CA VAL A 148 13.97 4.59 14.38
C VAL A 148 14.73 3.36 14.86
N PHE A 149 14.78 3.11 16.18
CA PHE A 149 15.60 2.05 16.77
C PHE A 149 14.83 0.77 17.08
N GLN A 150 13.53 0.76 16.91
CA GLN A 150 12.68 -0.40 17.17
C GLN A 150 12.37 -1.17 15.89
N ASN A 151 11.90 -2.39 16.06
CA ASN A 151 11.48 -3.24 14.94
C ASN A 151 9.96 -3.43 14.98
N GLY A 152 9.23 -2.53 14.32
CA GLY A 152 7.78 -2.64 14.17
C GLY A 152 7.41 -3.91 13.38
N ARG A 153 6.41 -4.67 13.85
CA ARG A 153 5.96 -5.88 13.15
C ARG A 153 4.47 -5.91 12.87
N GLY A 154 3.69 -5.25 13.67
CA GLY A 154 2.24 -5.15 13.50
C GLY A 154 1.75 -3.79 13.96
N THR A 155 0.70 -3.30 13.33
CA THR A 155 0.02 -2.05 13.66
C THR A 155 -1.48 -2.26 13.63
N SER A 156 -2.19 -1.50 14.46
CA SER A 156 -3.65 -1.43 14.43
C SER A 156 -4.10 -0.03 14.85
N LEU A 157 -5.28 0.36 14.43
CA LEU A 157 -5.96 1.57 14.86
C LEU A 157 -7.16 1.20 15.72
N ALA A 158 -7.41 1.98 16.76
CA ALA A 158 -8.61 1.87 17.58
C ALA A 158 -8.99 3.26 18.09
N ASP A 159 -10.28 3.57 18.06
CA ASP A 159 -10.85 4.66 18.83
C ASP A 159 -11.04 4.17 20.27
N VAL A 160 -10.37 4.82 21.22
CA VAL A 160 -10.34 4.42 22.63
C VAL A 160 -10.97 5.44 23.58
N LEU A 161 -11.63 6.50 23.04
CA LEU A 161 -12.26 7.55 23.83
C LEU A 161 -13.77 7.49 23.80
#